data_d67bf31d13ac4129f93e189744a059f6
#
_entry.id   d67bf31d13ac4129f93e189744a059f6
#
_cell.length_a   1.000
_cell.length_b   1.000
_cell.length_c   1.000
_cell.angle_alpha   90.00
_cell.angle_beta   90.00
_cell.angle_gamma   90.00
#
_symmetry.space_group_name_H-M   'P 1'
#
loop_
_entity.id
_entity.type
_entity.pdbx_description
1 polymer ?
#
loop_
_entity_poly.entity_id
_entity_poly.type
_entity_poly.pdbx_seq_one_letter_code
_entity_poly.pdbx_strand_id
1 'polypeptide(L)'
;MSESLIIARGLTKKFGDFTAVDAIDFDVAKGESFGLLGPNGAGKSTTMRIIAATSQRTSGTITVLDRDPEEHGPQIRAHLGVVPQQDNLDGELTVSENLFVYGRYFGLSKKFIRAKIEELLEIVILIISLPF
;
A
#
# COMPACT_ATOMS: atom_id res chain seq x y z
N MET A 1 5.68 -22.80 -9.51
CA MET A 1 6.35 -21.49 -9.45
C MET A 1 5.46 -20.46 -8.78
N SER A 2 6.00 -19.75 -7.82
CA SER A 2 5.27 -18.64 -7.22
C SER A 2 5.27 -17.45 -8.16
N GLU A 3 4.11 -16.84 -8.32
CA GLU A 3 3.95 -15.61 -9.07
C GLU A 3 4.46 -14.43 -8.22
N SER A 4 5.32 -13.60 -8.78
CA SER A 4 5.84 -12.42 -8.09
C SER A 4 4.94 -11.22 -8.34
N LEU A 5 4.41 -10.65 -7.25
CA LEU A 5 3.57 -9.45 -7.33
C LEU A 5 4.39 -8.18 -7.47
N ILE A 6 5.58 -8.16 -6.85
CA ILE A 6 6.49 -7.02 -6.89
C ILE A 6 7.89 -7.55 -7.20
N ILE A 7 8.56 -6.94 -8.16
CA ILE A 7 9.94 -7.24 -8.50
C ILE A 7 10.72 -5.93 -8.60
N ALA A 8 11.73 -5.76 -7.77
CA ALA A 8 12.61 -4.58 -7.78
C ALA A 8 14.05 -5.02 -8.02
N ARG A 9 14.75 -4.30 -8.88
CA ARG A 9 16.15 -4.53 -9.19
C ARG A 9 16.92 -3.21 -9.26
N GLY A 10 17.91 -3.08 -8.41
CA GLY A 10 18.72 -1.87 -8.31
C GLY A 10 17.89 -0.63 -7.99
N LEU A 11 16.78 -0.79 -7.31
CA LEU A 11 15.86 0.31 -7.03
C LEU A 11 16.56 1.37 -6.19
N THR A 12 16.58 2.59 -6.70
CA THR A 12 17.28 3.72 -6.09
C THR A 12 16.40 4.96 -6.08
N LYS A 13 16.42 5.67 -4.96
CA LYS A 13 15.78 6.98 -4.83
C LYS A 13 16.72 7.94 -4.12
N LYS A 14 17.00 9.04 -4.79
CA LYS A 14 17.84 10.13 -4.27
C LYS A 14 17.03 11.41 -4.17
N PHE A 15 17.25 12.13 -3.07
CA PHE A 15 16.73 13.49 -2.86
C PHE A 15 17.95 14.40 -2.72
N GLY A 16 18.36 15.04 -3.84
CA GLY A 16 19.61 15.81 -3.88
C GLY A 16 20.80 14.89 -3.59
N ASP A 17 21.57 15.22 -2.54
CA ASP A 17 22.72 14.43 -2.11
C ASP A 17 22.36 13.27 -1.16
N PHE A 18 21.10 13.17 -0.75
CA PHE A 18 20.64 12.14 0.15
C PHE A 18 20.08 10.94 -0.63
N THR A 19 20.64 9.75 -0.36
CA THR A 19 20.15 8.51 -0.95
C THR A 19 19.21 7.82 0.04
N ALA A 20 17.91 7.88 -0.23
CA ALA A 20 16.89 7.27 0.62
C ALA A 20 16.78 5.77 0.39
N VAL A 21 16.91 5.32 -0.87
CA VAL A 21 16.88 3.91 -1.28
C VAL A 21 18.10 3.68 -2.14
N ASP A 22 18.94 2.72 -1.76
CA ASP A 22 20.24 2.50 -2.39
C ASP A 22 20.34 1.14 -3.05
N ALA A 23 20.03 1.10 -4.34
CA ALA A 23 20.20 -0.05 -5.23
C ALA A 23 19.69 -1.38 -4.64
N ILE A 24 18.47 -1.39 -4.13
CA ILE A 24 17.92 -2.59 -3.48
C ILE A 24 17.27 -3.53 -4.49
N ASP A 25 17.38 -4.82 -4.22
CA ASP A 25 16.73 -5.88 -4.96
C ASP A 25 15.79 -6.63 -4.04
N PHE A 26 14.55 -6.84 -4.46
CA PHE A 26 13.64 -7.71 -3.72
C PHE A 26 12.50 -8.19 -4.62
N ASP A 27 11.92 -9.33 -4.24
CA ASP A 27 10.74 -9.91 -4.87
C ASP A 27 9.71 -10.19 -3.78
N VAL A 28 8.45 -9.91 -4.06
CA VAL A 28 7.34 -10.30 -3.19
C VAL A 28 6.43 -11.24 -3.97
N ALA A 29 6.31 -12.46 -3.48
CA ALA A 29 5.48 -13.48 -4.12
C ALA A 29 4.01 -13.35 -3.68
N LYS A 30 3.12 -13.85 -4.53
CA LYS A 30 1.69 -13.91 -4.21
C LYS A 30 1.47 -14.74 -2.93
N GLY A 31 0.71 -14.17 -1.98
CA GLY A 31 0.43 -14.80 -0.70
C GLY A 31 1.54 -14.69 0.33
N GLU A 32 2.64 -14.02 0.00
CA GLU A 32 3.77 -13.83 0.90
C GLU A 32 3.58 -12.61 1.79
N SER A 33 3.97 -12.74 3.07
CA SER A 33 4.13 -11.60 3.96
C SER A 33 5.58 -11.16 3.91
N PHE A 34 5.83 -9.96 3.42
CA PHE A 34 7.17 -9.42 3.21
C PHE A 34 7.39 -8.18 4.08
N GLY A 35 8.50 -8.14 4.81
CA GLY A 35 8.84 -7.03 5.69
C GLY A 35 10.05 -6.25 5.20
N LEU A 36 9.96 -4.92 5.28
CA LEU A 36 11.09 -4.01 5.08
C LEU A 36 11.59 -3.57 6.45
N LEU A 37 12.79 -4.03 6.83
CA LEU A 37 13.39 -3.73 8.11
C LEU A 37 14.55 -2.75 7.95
N GLY A 38 14.76 -1.95 8.97
CA GLY A 38 15.87 -1.00 8.99
C GLY A 38 15.60 0.14 9.97
N PRO A 39 16.60 1.01 10.19
CA PRO A 39 16.41 2.17 11.07
C PRO A 39 15.33 3.10 10.52
N ASN A 40 14.73 3.88 11.40
CA ASN A 40 13.76 4.88 11.02
C ASN A 40 14.41 5.95 10.14
N GLY A 41 14.03 5.95 8.87
CA GLY A 41 14.54 6.88 7.88
C GLY A 41 13.62 6.90 6.68
N ALA A 42 13.97 7.70 5.68
CA ALA A 42 13.14 7.91 4.49
C ALA A 42 13.01 6.66 3.60
N GLY A 43 13.94 5.69 3.70
CA GLY A 43 14.04 4.57 2.76
C GLY A 43 12.84 3.63 2.75
N LYS A 44 12.33 3.24 3.92
CA LYS A 44 11.18 2.32 4.00
C LYS A 44 9.91 2.97 3.47
N SER A 45 9.61 4.17 3.93
CA SER A 45 8.44 4.94 3.49
C SER A 45 8.54 5.31 2.02
N THR A 46 9.73 5.67 1.55
CA THR A 46 9.98 5.99 0.14
C THR A 46 9.74 4.78 -0.74
N THR A 47 10.24 3.60 -0.35
CA THR A 47 10.02 2.35 -1.08
C THR A 47 8.51 2.04 -1.18
N MET A 48 7.78 2.19 -0.09
CA MET A 48 6.33 1.97 -0.09
C MET A 48 5.60 2.95 -1.02
N ARG A 49 6.02 4.22 -1.07
CA ARG A 49 5.44 5.21 -1.99
C ARG A 49 5.72 4.88 -3.44
N ILE A 50 6.91 4.36 -3.76
CA ILE A 50 7.25 3.93 -5.11
C ILE A 50 6.36 2.74 -5.52
N ILE A 51 6.17 1.77 -4.64
CA ILE A 51 5.28 0.62 -4.89
C ILE A 51 3.84 1.09 -5.14
N ALA A 52 3.37 2.04 -4.33
CA ALA A 52 2.01 2.59 -4.46
C ALA A 52 1.87 3.60 -5.60
N ALA A 53 2.91 3.81 -6.39
CA ALA A 53 2.92 4.73 -7.53
C ALA A 53 2.64 6.19 -7.17
N THR A 54 3.04 6.60 -5.96
CA THR A 54 2.91 8.00 -5.50
C THR A 54 4.25 8.74 -5.46
N SER A 55 5.35 8.05 -5.77
CA SER A 55 6.68 8.63 -5.88
C SER A 55 7.43 7.96 -7.03
N GLN A 56 8.28 8.73 -7.71
CA GLN A 56 9.10 8.23 -8.79
C GLN A 56 10.45 7.72 -8.25
N ARG A 57 10.98 6.67 -8.89
CA ARG A 57 12.34 6.22 -8.62
C ARG A 57 13.35 7.12 -9.32
N THR A 58 14.59 7.14 -8.83
CA THR A 58 15.70 7.81 -9.51
C THR A 58 16.31 6.89 -10.56
N SER A 59 16.53 5.62 -10.23
CA SER A 59 17.08 4.61 -11.14
C SER A 59 16.67 3.21 -10.71
N GLY A 60 17.07 2.22 -11.50
CA GLY A 60 16.68 0.84 -11.31
C GLY A 60 15.33 0.53 -11.94
N THR A 61 14.82 -0.67 -11.70
CA THR A 61 13.55 -1.14 -12.24
C THR A 61 12.66 -1.66 -11.12
N ILE A 62 11.36 -1.48 -11.29
CA ILE A 62 10.36 -2.07 -10.41
C ILE A 62 9.10 -2.37 -11.22
N THR A 63 8.52 -3.55 -10.99
CA THR A 63 7.19 -3.88 -11.48
C THR A 63 6.29 -4.22 -10.29
N VAL A 64 5.06 -3.78 -10.36
CA VAL A 64 4.01 -4.06 -9.39
C VAL A 64 2.81 -4.58 -10.17
N LEU A 65 2.37 -5.80 -9.88
CA LEU A 65 1.29 -6.46 -10.62
C LEU A 65 1.59 -6.47 -12.13
N ASP A 66 2.85 -6.79 -12.48
CA ASP A 66 3.38 -6.84 -13.85
C ASP A 66 3.39 -5.49 -14.60
N ARG A 67 3.30 -4.38 -13.87
CA ARG A 67 3.26 -3.03 -14.46
C ARG A 67 4.28 -2.10 -13.82
N ASP A 68 4.80 -1.19 -14.62
CA ASP A 68 5.69 -0.13 -14.12
C ASP A 68 4.84 0.95 -13.41
N PRO A 69 5.12 1.25 -12.13
CA PRO A 69 4.36 2.26 -11.40
C PRO A 69 4.39 3.66 -12.01
N GLU A 70 5.44 4.01 -12.73
CA GLU A 70 5.53 5.32 -13.39
C GLU A 70 4.64 5.43 -14.62
N GLU A 71 4.38 4.32 -15.30
CA GLU A 71 3.57 4.28 -16.51
C GLU A 71 2.10 3.93 -16.25
N HIS A 72 1.85 3.09 -15.25
CA HIS A 72 0.52 2.52 -14.98
C HIS A 72 0.07 2.74 -13.53
N GLY A 73 0.40 3.90 -12.96
CA GLY A 73 0.09 4.22 -11.57
C GLY A 73 -1.38 4.05 -11.19
N PRO A 74 -2.33 4.66 -11.94
CA PRO A 74 -3.75 4.51 -11.60
C PRO A 74 -4.24 3.07 -11.59
N GLN A 75 -3.78 2.25 -12.55
CA GLN A 75 -4.16 0.85 -12.63
C GLN A 75 -3.64 0.06 -11.44
N ILE A 76 -2.41 0.33 -11.01
CA ILE A 76 -1.80 -0.30 -9.84
C ILE A 76 -2.55 0.13 -8.57
N ARG A 77 -2.77 1.43 -8.38
CA ARG A 77 -3.46 1.95 -7.19
C ARG A 77 -4.88 1.41 -7.04
N ALA A 78 -5.54 1.11 -8.15
CA ALA A 78 -6.88 0.52 -8.11
C ALA A 78 -6.91 -0.89 -7.47
N HIS A 79 -5.78 -1.58 -7.44
CA HIS A 79 -5.64 -2.93 -6.88
C HIS A 79 -4.86 -2.98 -5.57
N LEU A 80 -4.48 -1.83 -5.02
CA LEU A 80 -3.71 -1.76 -3.77
C LEU A 80 -4.55 -1.20 -2.64
N GLY A 81 -4.33 -1.76 -1.44
CA GLY A 81 -4.74 -1.15 -0.20
C GLY A 81 -3.51 -0.69 0.56
N VAL A 82 -3.53 0.52 1.07
CA VAL A 82 -2.43 1.09 1.84
C VAL A 82 -2.94 1.50 3.22
N VAL A 83 -2.27 0.98 4.26
CA VAL A 83 -2.54 1.42 5.63
C VAL A 83 -1.47 2.47 5.98
N PRO A 84 -1.85 3.74 6.08
CA PRO A 84 -0.88 4.80 6.37
C PRO A 84 -0.42 4.75 7.82
N GLN A 85 0.73 5.34 8.07
CA GLN A 85 1.28 5.48 9.43
C GLN A 85 0.43 6.43 10.28
N GLN A 86 -0.18 7.42 9.64
CA GLN A 86 -1.05 8.39 10.30
C GLN A 86 -2.50 8.10 9.97
N ASP A 87 -3.40 8.51 10.85
CA ASP A 87 -4.83 8.39 10.64
C ASP A 87 -5.30 9.27 9.48
N ASN A 88 -5.95 8.66 8.50
CA ASN A 88 -6.51 9.33 7.32
C ASN A 88 -8.02 9.46 7.38
N LEU A 89 -8.64 9.07 8.50
CA LEU A 89 -10.10 9.11 8.63
C LEU A 89 -10.57 10.55 8.86
N ASP A 90 -11.74 10.86 8.31
CA ASP A 90 -12.41 12.11 8.58
C ASP A 90 -13.04 12.04 9.98
N GLY A 91 -12.57 12.88 10.88
CA GLY A 91 -13.04 12.89 12.28
C GLY A 91 -14.47 13.37 12.44
N GLU A 92 -15.06 13.98 11.43
CA GLU A 92 -16.46 14.42 11.45
C GLU A 92 -17.42 13.32 11.03
N LEU A 93 -16.91 12.23 10.46
CA LEU A 93 -17.69 11.07 10.01
C LEU A 93 -17.53 9.90 10.97
N THR A 94 -18.54 9.05 11.03
CA THR A 94 -18.42 7.75 11.74
C THR A 94 -17.48 6.83 10.97
N VAL A 95 -17.05 5.73 11.60
CA VAL A 95 -16.22 4.71 10.95
C VAL A 95 -16.95 4.14 9.72
N SER A 96 -18.25 3.82 9.87
CA SER A 96 -19.05 3.30 8.75
C SER A 96 -19.16 4.30 7.61
N GLU A 97 -19.34 5.57 7.91
CA GLU A 97 -19.41 6.63 6.90
C GLU A 97 -18.08 6.80 6.19
N ASN A 98 -16.95 6.77 6.90
CA ASN A 98 -15.62 6.79 6.30
C ASN A 98 -15.44 5.63 5.31
N LEU A 99 -15.76 4.41 5.73
CA LEU A 99 -15.63 3.22 4.87
C LEU A 99 -16.54 3.32 3.65
N PHE A 100 -17.76 3.83 3.82
CA PHE A 100 -18.69 4.01 2.70
C PHE A 100 -18.16 5.00 1.66
N VAL A 101 -17.69 6.17 2.11
CA VAL A 101 -17.15 7.22 1.22
C VAL A 101 -15.93 6.69 0.45
N TYR A 102 -14.99 6.05 1.14
CA TYR A 102 -13.81 5.47 0.47
C TYR A 102 -14.19 4.38 -0.53
N GLY A 103 -15.13 3.51 -0.18
CA GLY A 103 -15.61 2.48 -1.10
C GLY A 103 -16.22 3.07 -2.36
N ARG A 104 -17.01 4.12 -2.23
CA ARG A 104 -17.60 4.83 -3.39
C ARG A 104 -16.53 5.53 -4.23
N TYR A 105 -15.50 6.04 -3.58
CA TYR A 105 -14.37 6.65 -4.28
C TYR A 105 -13.68 5.66 -5.22
N PHE A 106 -13.58 4.38 -4.83
CA PHE A 106 -13.03 3.31 -5.66
C PHE A 106 -14.05 2.70 -6.63
N GLY A 107 -15.23 3.27 -6.76
CA GLY A 107 -16.24 2.83 -7.69
C GLY A 107 -17.01 1.57 -7.28
N LEU A 108 -16.93 1.17 -6.03
CA LEU A 108 -17.64 0.00 -5.51
C LEU A 108 -19.15 0.29 -5.37
N SER A 109 -19.98 -0.74 -5.57
CA SER A 109 -21.43 -0.59 -5.42
C SER A 109 -21.82 -0.39 -3.95
N LYS A 110 -22.92 0.34 -3.73
CA LYS A 110 -23.44 0.58 -2.37
C LYS A 110 -23.74 -0.73 -1.63
N LYS A 111 -24.32 -1.70 -2.31
CA LYS A 111 -24.64 -3.00 -1.74
C LYS A 111 -23.37 -3.75 -1.28
N PHE A 112 -22.35 -3.77 -2.11
CA PHE A 112 -21.06 -4.39 -1.77
C PHE A 112 -20.43 -3.71 -0.57
N ILE A 113 -20.39 -2.37 -0.57
CA ILE A 113 -19.79 -1.59 0.52
C ILE A 113 -20.47 -1.88 1.85
N ARG A 114 -21.81 -1.87 1.88
CA ARG A 114 -22.57 -2.11 3.12
C ARG A 114 -22.30 -3.50 3.69
N ALA A 115 -22.26 -4.53 2.82
CA ALA A 115 -21.94 -5.89 3.25
C ALA A 115 -20.52 -5.99 3.82
N LYS A 116 -19.55 -5.34 3.17
CA LYS A 116 -18.15 -5.32 3.62
C LYS A 116 -17.97 -4.54 4.93
N ILE A 117 -18.67 -3.45 5.11
CA ILE A 117 -18.61 -2.67 6.36
C ILE A 117 -19.01 -3.55 7.55
N GLU A 118 -20.12 -4.28 7.46
CA GLU A 118 -20.54 -5.18 8.53
C GLU A 118 -19.48 -6.23 8.85
N GLU A 119 -18.94 -6.88 7.83
CA GLU A 119 -17.88 -7.89 7.96
C GLU A 119 -16.63 -7.33 8.63
N LEU A 120 -16.17 -6.16 8.18
CA LEU A 120 -14.97 -5.53 8.71
C LEU A 120 -15.14 -5.03 10.14
N LEU A 121 -16.28 -4.49 10.48
CA LEU A 121 -16.57 -4.03 11.84
C LEU A 121 -16.60 -5.19 12.84
N GLU A 122 -17.11 -6.35 12.45
CA GLU A 122 -17.07 -7.55 13.29
C GLU A 122 -15.63 -7.97 13.58
N ILE A 123 -14.76 -7.96 12.58
CA ILE A 123 -13.33 -8.28 12.75
C ILE A 123 -12.68 -7.29 13.72
N VAL A 124 -12.93 -5.99 13.58
CA VAL A 124 -12.38 -4.95 14.46
C VAL A 124 -12.83 -5.16 15.91
N ILE A 125 -14.09 -5.43 16.12
CA ILE A 125 -14.63 -5.69 17.46
C ILE A 125 -13.96 -6.91 18.08
N LEU A 126 -13.77 -7.98 17.30
CA LEU A 126 -13.10 -9.19 17.75
C LEU A 126 -11.65 -8.92 18.17
N ILE A 127 -10.90 -8.14 17.38
CA ILE A 127 -9.52 -7.77 17.70
C ILE A 127 -9.44 -6.95 18.99
N ILE A 128 -10.33 -5.99 19.18
CA ILE A 128 -10.38 -5.17 20.40
C ILE A 128 -10.73 -6.02 21.63
N SER A 129 -11.52 -7.06 21.44
CA SER A 129 -11.94 -7.94 22.53
C SER A 129 -10.90 -8.97 22.92
N LEU A 130 -9.84 -9.16 22.15
CA LEU A 130 -8.80 -10.11 22.49
C LEU A 130 -7.93 -9.57 23.63
N PRO A 131 -7.61 -10.41 24.63
CA PRO A 131 -6.70 -9.99 25.68
C PRO A 131 -5.25 -9.89 25.13
N PHE A 132 -4.60 -8.83 25.49
CA PHE A 132 -3.19 -8.59 25.12
C PHE A 132 -2.27 -8.92 26.29
#